data_67567232625aa2776defb28f1eff389c
#
_entry.id   67567232625aa2776defb28f1eff389c
#
_cell.length_a   1.000
_cell.length_b   1.000
_cell.length_c   1.000
_cell.angle_alpha   90.00
_cell.angle_beta   90.00
_cell.angle_gamma   90.00
#
_symmetry.space_group_name_H-M   'P 1'
#
loop_
_entity.id
_entity.type
_entity.pdbx_description
1 polymer ?
#
loop_
_entity_poly.entity_id
_entity_poly.type
_entity_poly.pdbx_seq_one_letter_code
_entity_poly.pdbx_strand_id
1 'polypeptide(L)'
;EIMEKKIAKVDPNAYVDYCFWGGLIPDNFQDLKGLDEKGCVAFKSFIGPVSPDYSPLTYGQAYEAMNIIKEFGGRAGFHCEDFSTIKWLEKRMKEEGRLDWQGFLDSRPVAAEMLATVDIIELAKATGCKAHICHVSSPDVAQKIKEAQQEGYDITAETCSHYLSMTDQDVLKNGPMFKCAPPLRSQEEVDRLWSYVEDGTFSGIASDHSPCSYDEKYNEILGTKIENVFDVWGGISGIQSGVQVSFYEGCVKRNVCPTVLANAMAKKPAEAFGIYGKKGDIRV
;
A
#
# COMPACT_ATOMS: atom_id res chain seq x y z
N GLU A 1 14.54 20.54 4.95
CA GLU A 1 14.48 21.27 3.68
C GLU A 1 13.43 20.69 2.72
N ILE A 2 13.48 19.38 2.35
CA ILE A 2 12.52 18.77 1.40
C ILE A 2 11.08 18.84 1.95
N MET A 3 10.89 18.50 3.22
CA MET A 3 9.60 18.56 3.90
C MET A 3 9.00 19.98 3.87
N GLU A 4 9.78 20.99 4.13
CA GLU A 4 9.35 22.40 4.10
C GLU A 4 8.93 22.84 2.70
N LYS A 5 9.69 22.44 1.68
CA LYS A 5 9.32 22.68 0.27
C LYS A 5 8.00 21.99 -0.08
N LYS A 6 7.77 20.79 0.46
CA LYS A 6 6.53 20.05 0.24
C LYS A 6 5.34 20.72 0.91
N ILE A 7 5.48 21.13 2.18
CA ILE A 7 4.48 21.89 2.92
C ILE A 7 4.10 23.16 2.16
N ALA A 8 5.10 23.96 1.75
CA ALA A 8 4.88 25.20 1.02
C ALA A 8 4.12 25.02 -0.32
N LYS A 9 4.17 23.81 -0.92
CA LYS A 9 3.40 23.48 -2.13
C LYS A 9 2.00 22.99 -1.81
N VAL A 10 1.82 22.26 -0.71
CA VAL A 10 0.55 21.63 -0.36
C VAL A 10 -0.39 22.63 0.32
N ASP A 11 0.09 23.41 1.29
CA ASP A 11 -0.72 24.34 2.06
C ASP A 11 -1.64 25.25 1.23
N PRO A 12 -1.17 25.95 0.18
CA PRO A 12 -2.02 26.83 -0.61
C PRO A 12 -3.00 26.09 -1.54
N ASN A 13 -2.86 24.76 -1.69
CA ASN A 13 -3.64 23.96 -2.64
C ASN A 13 -4.51 22.90 -1.97
N ALA A 14 -4.34 22.66 -0.67
CA ALA A 14 -5.13 21.67 0.06
C ALA A 14 -6.50 22.23 0.45
N TYR A 15 -7.56 21.50 0.07
CA TYR A 15 -8.95 21.78 0.48
C TYR A 15 -9.39 20.96 1.68
N VAL A 16 -8.57 20.02 2.13
CA VAL A 16 -8.79 19.14 3.27
C VAL A 16 -7.56 19.12 4.15
N ASP A 17 -7.72 18.74 5.40
CA ASP A 17 -6.59 18.51 6.28
C ASP A 17 -5.77 17.31 5.78
N TYR A 18 -4.47 17.38 5.99
CA TYR A 18 -3.54 16.34 5.55
C TYR A 18 -2.44 16.11 6.59
N CYS A 19 -1.78 14.98 6.50
CA CYS A 19 -0.53 14.69 7.18
C CYS A 19 0.45 14.02 6.20
N PHE A 20 1.72 14.02 6.56
CA PHE A 20 2.75 13.38 5.74
C PHE A 20 3.23 12.08 6.33
N TRP A 21 3.59 11.17 5.46
CA TRP A 21 4.53 10.11 5.76
C TRP A 21 5.93 10.53 5.32
N GLY A 22 6.91 10.33 6.19
CA GLY A 22 8.32 10.52 5.84
C GLY A 22 8.77 9.43 4.87
N GLY A 23 9.57 9.78 3.88
CA GLY A 23 10.27 8.78 3.07
C GLY A 23 11.30 8.05 3.93
N LEU A 24 11.36 6.73 3.81
CA LEU A 24 12.35 5.88 4.47
C LEU A 24 13.17 5.17 3.40
N ILE A 25 14.38 5.63 3.18
CA ILE A 25 15.32 5.15 2.17
C ILE A 25 16.70 4.90 2.80
N PRO A 26 17.61 4.14 2.15
CA PRO A 26 18.90 3.78 2.74
C PRO A 26 19.73 4.96 3.24
N ASP A 27 19.60 6.12 2.62
CA ASP A 27 20.50 7.25 2.81
C ASP A 27 19.95 8.35 3.75
N ASN A 28 18.81 8.11 4.45
CA ASN A 28 18.19 9.16 5.27
C ASN A 28 17.85 8.76 6.72
N PHE A 29 18.45 7.71 7.25
CA PHE A 29 18.14 7.23 8.60
C PHE A 29 18.41 8.30 9.68
N GLN A 30 19.41 9.14 9.51
CA GLN A 30 19.72 10.26 10.39
C GLN A 30 18.64 11.35 10.41
N ASP A 31 17.77 11.42 9.40
CA ASP A 31 16.72 12.44 9.28
C ASP A 31 15.38 12.02 9.87
N LEU A 32 15.18 10.74 10.20
CA LEU A 32 13.89 10.16 10.60
C LEU A 32 13.30 10.85 11.82
N LYS A 33 14.10 11.07 12.87
CA LYS A 33 13.66 11.78 14.07
C LYS A 33 13.26 13.22 13.76
N GLY A 34 14.01 13.92 12.91
CA GLY A 34 13.68 15.28 12.50
C GLY A 34 12.39 15.36 11.66
N LEU A 35 12.05 14.32 10.90
CA LEU A 35 10.79 14.21 10.18
C LEU A 35 9.61 13.96 11.14
N ASP A 36 9.80 13.13 12.16
CA ASP A 36 8.80 12.91 13.22
C ASP A 36 8.50 14.22 13.97
N GLU A 37 9.53 14.93 14.41
CA GLU A 37 9.41 16.24 15.09
C GLU A 37 8.69 17.30 14.22
N LYS A 38 8.72 17.15 12.89
CA LYS A 38 7.98 17.99 11.93
C LYS A 38 6.55 17.49 11.64
N GLY A 39 6.10 16.44 12.33
CA GLY A 39 4.73 15.96 12.28
C GLY A 39 4.46 14.90 11.21
N CYS A 40 5.49 14.19 10.72
CA CYS A 40 5.23 12.96 9.96
C CYS A 40 4.58 11.92 10.87
N VAL A 41 3.49 11.31 10.43
CA VAL A 41 2.71 10.34 11.23
C VAL A 41 3.20 8.91 11.08
N ALA A 42 4.00 8.63 10.07
CA ALA A 42 4.64 7.35 9.78
C ALA A 42 5.78 7.52 8.77
N PHE A 43 6.49 6.42 8.48
CA PHE A 43 7.61 6.40 7.53
C PHE A 43 7.38 5.32 6.49
N LYS A 44 7.40 5.68 5.20
CA LYS A 44 7.15 4.76 4.10
C LYS A 44 8.43 4.26 3.46
N SER A 45 8.53 2.92 3.34
CA SER A 45 9.56 2.26 2.57
C SER A 45 9.00 1.15 1.68
N PHE A 46 9.88 0.53 0.92
CA PHE A 46 9.59 -0.53 -0.02
C PHE A 46 10.58 -1.69 0.18
N ILE A 47 10.05 -2.91 0.19
CA ILE A 47 10.84 -4.15 0.14
C ILE A 47 10.86 -4.73 -1.29
N GLY A 48 10.08 -4.13 -2.18
CA GLY A 48 9.93 -4.55 -3.57
C GLY A 48 10.44 -3.54 -4.59
N PRO A 49 10.34 -3.87 -5.87
CA PRO A 49 10.70 -2.97 -6.96
C PRO A 49 9.84 -1.71 -6.94
N VAL A 50 10.50 -0.58 -7.04
CA VAL A 50 9.87 0.74 -7.11
C VAL A 50 10.43 1.53 -8.29
N SER A 51 9.99 2.78 -8.43
CA SER A 51 10.54 3.68 -9.43
C SER A 51 12.05 3.90 -9.23
N PRO A 52 12.79 4.27 -10.28
CA PRO A 52 14.23 4.54 -10.19
C PRO A 52 14.62 5.58 -9.14
N ASP A 53 13.68 6.47 -8.79
CA ASP A 53 13.92 7.57 -7.83
C ASP A 53 13.81 7.12 -6.37
N TYR A 54 13.45 5.87 -6.10
CA TYR A 54 13.23 5.37 -4.75
C TYR A 54 13.92 4.04 -4.53
N SER A 55 15.01 4.04 -3.77
CA SER A 55 15.74 2.81 -3.46
C SER A 55 14.99 1.97 -2.43
N PRO A 56 14.70 0.68 -2.70
CA PRO A 56 14.12 -0.21 -1.71
C PRO A 56 15.13 -0.51 -0.60
N LEU A 57 14.60 -0.85 0.59
CA LEU A 57 15.43 -1.33 1.69
C LEU A 57 15.71 -2.84 1.54
N THR A 58 16.91 -3.23 1.92
CA THR A 58 17.19 -4.61 2.30
C THR A 58 16.60 -4.89 3.69
N TYR A 59 16.40 -6.15 4.05
CA TYR A 59 15.91 -6.52 5.38
C TYR A 59 16.85 -6.06 6.51
N GLY A 60 18.17 -6.05 6.29
CA GLY A 60 19.13 -5.50 7.25
C GLY A 60 18.95 -4.00 7.47
N GLN A 61 18.73 -3.25 6.41
CA GLN A 61 18.43 -1.82 6.48
C GLN A 61 17.06 -1.54 7.13
N ALA A 62 16.05 -2.37 6.83
CA ALA A 62 14.75 -2.29 7.49
C ALA A 62 14.87 -2.54 8.99
N TYR A 63 15.64 -3.55 9.41
CA TYR A 63 15.93 -3.84 10.82
C TYR A 63 16.57 -2.64 11.54
N GLU A 64 17.60 -2.03 10.96
CA GLU A 64 18.26 -0.85 11.50
C GLU A 64 17.29 0.34 11.61
N ALA A 65 16.58 0.65 10.52
CA ALA A 65 15.61 1.74 10.48
C ALA A 65 14.49 1.56 11.52
N MET A 66 13.97 0.35 11.68
CA MET A 66 12.92 0.04 12.66
C MET A 66 13.42 0.22 14.11
N ASN A 67 14.68 -0.11 14.42
CA ASN A 67 15.26 0.19 15.72
C ASN A 67 15.34 1.70 16.00
N ILE A 68 15.71 2.50 14.98
CA ILE A 68 15.75 3.97 15.11
C ILE A 68 14.33 4.53 15.29
N ILE A 69 13.37 4.10 14.47
CA ILE A 69 11.98 4.59 14.53
C ILE A 69 11.32 4.25 15.88
N LYS A 70 11.64 3.08 16.45
CA LYS A 70 11.16 2.68 17.78
C LYS A 70 11.58 3.66 18.88
N GLU A 71 12.78 4.23 18.81
CA GLU A 71 13.32 5.11 19.87
C GLU A 71 12.43 6.34 20.14
N PHE A 72 11.71 6.82 19.12
CA PHE A 72 10.76 7.93 19.26
C PHE A 72 9.29 7.49 19.14
N GLY A 73 9.02 6.18 19.17
CA GLY A 73 7.66 5.62 19.15
C GLY A 73 6.94 5.72 17.81
N GLY A 74 7.67 5.97 16.73
CA GLY A 74 7.16 6.08 15.37
C GLY A 74 6.66 4.75 14.80
N ARG A 75 6.08 4.79 13.61
CA ARG A 75 5.57 3.63 12.86
C ARG A 75 6.26 3.52 11.50
N ALA A 76 6.78 2.34 11.17
CA ALA A 76 7.37 2.04 9.88
C ALA A 76 6.34 1.34 8.97
N GLY A 77 6.06 1.89 7.80
CA GLY A 77 5.14 1.37 6.81
C GLY A 77 5.86 0.83 5.58
N PHE A 78 5.43 -0.32 5.09
CA PHE A 78 6.12 -1.02 4.01
C PHE A 78 5.18 -1.42 2.88
N HIS A 79 5.64 -1.18 1.64
CA HIS A 79 5.21 -1.93 0.48
C HIS A 79 5.89 -3.30 0.53
N CYS A 80 5.10 -4.36 0.64
CA CYS A 80 5.60 -5.71 0.84
C CYS A 80 5.42 -6.55 -0.42
N GLU A 81 6.41 -6.54 -1.29
CA GLU A 81 6.56 -7.51 -2.38
C GLU A 81 8.04 -7.91 -2.47
N ASP A 82 8.38 -9.19 -2.32
CA ASP A 82 9.77 -9.65 -2.31
C ASP A 82 10.50 -9.29 -3.61
N PHE A 83 11.51 -8.43 -3.48
CA PHE A 83 12.26 -7.89 -4.61
C PHE A 83 12.93 -8.98 -5.43
N SER A 84 13.49 -10.00 -4.79
CA SER A 84 14.24 -11.05 -5.47
C SER A 84 13.34 -11.92 -6.32
N THR A 85 12.20 -12.29 -5.79
CA THR A 85 11.18 -13.10 -6.48
C THR A 85 10.62 -12.33 -7.69
N ILE A 86 10.20 -11.09 -7.50
CA ILE A 86 9.62 -10.30 -8.60
C ILE A 86 10.65 -10.02 -9.68
N LYS A 87 11.84 -9.59 -9.31
CA LYS A 87 12.91 -9.32 -10.29
C LYS A 87 13.27 -10.54 -11.12
N TRP A 88 13.29 -11.71 -10.50
CA TRP A 88 13.56 -12.96 -11.20
C TRP A 88 12.40 -13.31 -12.15
N LEU A 89 11.17 -13.27 -11.67
CA LEU A 89 10.00 -13.62 -12.47
C LEU A 89 9.76 -12.64 -13.62
N GLU A 90 9.90 -11.33 -13.41
CA GLU A 90 9.82 -10.34 -14.49
C GLU A 90 10.89 -10.57 -15.57
N LYS A 91 12.12 -10.91 -15.14
CA LYS A 91 13.19 -11.27 -16.08
C LYS A 91 12.79 -12.49 -16.91
N ARG A 92 12.26 -13.54 -16.27
CA ARG A 92 11.80 -14.76 -16.94
C ARG A 92 10.68 -14.48 -17.95
N MET A 93 9.68 -13.69 -17.56
CA MET A 93 8.58 -13.30 -18.47
C MET A 93 9.12 -12.57 -19.71
N LYS A 94 10.06 -11.65 -19.51
CA LYS A 94 10.69 -10.91 -20.62
C LYS A 94 11.50 -11.82 -21.55
N GLU A 95 12.28 -12.75 -20.99
CA GLU A 95 13.08 -13.73 -21.77
C GLU A 95 12.19 -14.70 -22.57
N GLU A 96 11.01 -15.03 -22.06
CA GLU A 96 10.02 -15.90 -22.70
C GLU A 96 9.11 -15.14 -23.69
N GLY A 97 9.29 -13.83 -23.84
CA GLY A 97 8.48 -12.98 -24.72
C GLY A 97 7.04 -12.74 -24.20
N ARG A 98 6.78 -13.02 -22.93
CA ARG A 98 5.49 -12.82 -22.26
C ARG A 98 5.37 -11.37 -21.75
N LEU A 99 5.27 -10.44 -22.69
CA LEU A 99 5.20 -9.00 -22.42
C LEU A 99 3.75 -8.50 -22.29
N ASP A 100 2.82 -9.39 -22.01
CA ASP A 100 1.38 -9.17 -21.88
C ASP A 100 0.92 -9.07 -20.43
N TRP A 101 -0.36 -8.77 -20.25
CA TRP A 101 -0.96 -8.61 -18.91
C TRP A 101 -0.91 -9.90 -18.08
N GLN A 102 -1.00 -11.07 -18.71
CA GLN A 102 -0.85 -12.34 -17.99
C GLN A 102 0.58 -12.51 -17.48
N GLY A 103 1.58 -12.18 -18.30
CA GLY A 103 2.99 -12.19 -17.87
C GLY A 103 3.24 -11.25 -16.69
N PHE A 104 2.60 -10.08 -16.68
CA PHE A 104 2.67 -9.17 -15.52
C PHE A 104 2.08 -9.81 -14.26
N LEU A 105 0.88 -10.39 -14.33
CA LEU A 105 0.23 -11.05 -13.18
C LEU A 105 1.07 -12.22 -12.67
N ASP A 106 1.58 -13.07 -13.57
CA ASP A 106 2.39 -14.23 -13.22
C ASP A 106 3.75 -13.85 -12.60
N SER A 107 4.26 -12.65 -12.91
CA SER A 107 5.51 -12.15 -12.31
C SER A 107 5.36 -11.69 -10.85
N ARG A 108 4.12 -11.51 -10.37
CA ARG A 108 3.81 -10.98 -9.03
C ARG A 108 2.84 -11.88 -8.25
N PRO A 109 3.26 -13.14 -7.98
CA PRO A 109 2.42 -14.08 -7.24
C PRO A 109 2.21 -13.62 -5.80
N VAL A 110 1.14 -14.11 -5.17
CA VAL A 110 0.86 -13.90 -3.73
C VAL A 110 2.06 -14.28 -2.86
N ALA A 111 2.83 -15.28 -3.29
CA ALA A 111 4.05 -15.69 -2.58
C ALA A 111 5.07 -14.54 -2.39
N ALA A 112 5.20 -13.62 -3.35
CA ALA A 112 6.09 -12.48 -3.22
C ALA A 112 5.60 -11.49 -2.17
N GLU A 113 4.30 -11.23 -2.10
CA GLU A 113 3.67 -10.39 -1.08
C GLU A 113 3.78 -11.06 0.31
N MET A 114 3.54 -12.37 0.37
CA MET A 114 3.62 -13.17 1.60
C MET A 114 5.03 -13.15 2.19
N LEU A 115 6.06 -13.44 1.41
CA LEU A 115 7.45 -13.47 1.87
C LEU A 115 7.85 -12.13 2.50
N ALA A 116 7.66 -11.04 1.78
CA ALA A 116 8.01 -9.71 2.30
C ALA A 116 7.21 -9.33 3.54
N THR A 117 5.91 -9.67 3.58
CA THR A 117 5.06 -9.37 4.74
C THR A 117 5.50 -10.14 5.99
N VAL A 118 5.76 -11.44 5.87
CA VAL A 118 6.21 -12.28 6.98
C VAL A 118 7.55 -11.80 7.50
N ASP A 119 8.50 -11.47 6.63
CA ASP A 119 9.80 -10.94 7.05
C ASP A 119 9.67 -9.60 7.79
N ILE A 120 8.82 -8.69 7.33
CA ILE A 120 8.57 -7.43 8.05
C ILE A 120 7.88 -7.67 9.40
N ILE A 121 6.95 -8.61 9.49
CA ILE A 121 6.34 -9.02 10.77
C ILE A 121 7.41 -9.52 11.75
N GLU A 122 8.31 -10.40 11.31
CA GLU A 122 9.39 -10.92 12.17
C GLU A 122 10.39 -9.83 12.58
N LEU A 123 10.70 -8.88 11.68
CA LEU A 123 11.51 -7.71 12.04
C LEU A 123 10.79 -6.80 13.05
N ALA A 124 9.48 -6.62 12.93
CA ALA A 124 8.68 -5.88 13.91
C ALA A 124 8.69 -6.57 15.29
N LYS A 125 8.54 -7.89 15.32
CA LYS A 125 8.65 -8.70 16.56
C LYS A 125 10.03 -8.55 17.19
N ALA A 126 11.09 -8.69 16.39
CA ALA A 126 12.47 -8.64 16.87
C ALA A 126 12.87 -7.25 17.40
N THR A 127 12.44 -6.19 16.75
CA THR A 127 12.77 -4.82 17.15
C THR A 127 11.80 -4.25 18.18
N GLY A 128 10.54 -4.69 18.20
CA GLY A 128 9.43 -4.09 18.94
C GLY A 128 8.99 -2.74 18.35
N CYS A 129 9.33 -2.46 17.08
CA CYS A 129 8.85 -1.29 16.36
C CYS A 129 7.41 -1.48 15.91
N LYS A 130 6.61 -0.42 15.96
CA LYS A 130 5.28 -0.40 15.33
C LYS A 130 5.44 -0.51 13.82
N ALA A 131 4.76 -1.48 13.21
CA ALA A 131 4.79 -1.66 11.75
C ALA A 131 3.43 -1.42 11.10
N HIS A 132 3.44 -1.10 9.81
CA HIS A 132 2.25 -0.99 8.99
C HIS A 132 2.49 -1.66 7.64
N ILE A 133 1.61 -2.59 7.26
CA ILE A 133 1.64 -3.23 5.95
C ILE A 133 0.67 -2.49 5.03
N CYS A 134 1.22 -1.85 4.00
CA CYS A 134 0.43 -1.06 3.06
C CYS A 134 -0.30 -1.96 2.06
N HIS A 135 -1.46 -1.52 1.60
CA HIS A 135 -2.18 -1.99 0.41
C HIS A 135 -2.16 -3.52 0.22
N VAL A 136 -2.53 -4.28 1.25
CA VAL A 136 -2.61 -5.76 1.23
C VAL A 136 -3.63 -6.21 0.19
N SER A 137 -3.20 -7.06 -0.74
CA SER A 137 -4.02 -7.54 -1.85
C SER A 137 -4.59 -8.95 -1.66
N SER A 138 -3.97 -9.76 -0.78
CA SER A 138 -4.33 -11.18 -0.59
C SER A 138 -4.90 -11.47 0.80
N PRO A 139 -5.98 -12.26 0.89
CA PRO A 139 -6.55 -12.71 2.16
C PRO A 139 -5.58 -13.62 2.95
N ASP A 140 -4.71 -14.37 2.27
CA ASP A 140 -3.73 -15.24 2.93
C ASP A 140 -2.64 -14.41 3.64
N VAL A 141 -2.28 -13.28 3.05
CA VAL A 141 -1.38 -12.28 3.68
C VAL A 141 -2.06 -11.60 4.86
N ALA A 142 -3.35 -11.21 4.71
CA ALA A 142 -4.15 -10.65 5.79
C ALA A 142 -4.25 -11.60 6.99
N GLN A 143 -4.32 -12.92 6.75
CA GLN A 143 -4.32 -13.91 7.81
C GLN A 143 -3.02 -13.89 8.64
N LYS A 144 -1.85 -13.73 8.02
CA LYS A 144 -0.57 -13.63 8.73
C LYS A 144 -0.47 -12.36 9.58
N ILE A 145 -1.01 -11.26 9.08
CA ILE A 145 -1.09 -10.00 9.82
C ILE A 145 -2.00 -10.18 11.04
N LYS A 146 -3.18 -10.79 10.88
CA LYS A 146 -4.12 -11.08 11.96
C LYS A 146 -3.50 -11.95 13.05
N GLU A 147 -2.76 -12.99 12.67
CA GLU A 147 -2.04 -13.86 13.62
C GLU A 147 -1.07 -13.04 14.48
N ALA A 148 -0.26 -12.18 13.88
CA ALA A 148 0.68 -11.34 14.60
C ALA A 148 -0.02 -10.30 15.51
N GLN A 149 -1.16 -9.75 15.08
CA GLN A 149 -2.00 -8.88 15.92
C GLN A 149 -2.56 -9.62 17.15
N GLN A 150 -3.00 -10.87 16.97
CA GLN A 150 -3.50 -11.71 18.06
C GLN A 150 -2.41 -12.10 19.06
N GLU A 151 -1.15 -12.19 18.62
CA GLU A 151 0.02 -12.36 19.47
C GLU A 151 0.37 -11.07 20.27
N GLY A 152 -0.31 -9.95 20.00
CA GLY A 152 -0.15 -8.69 20.72
C GLY A 152 0.89 -7.73 20.15
N TYR A 153 1.38 -7.97 18.94
CA TYR A 153 2.31 -7.04 18.28
C TYR A 153 1.57 -5.85 17.67
N ASP A 154 2.19 -4.67 17.75
CA ASP A 154 1.63 -3.44 17.15
C ASP A 154 1.89 -3.42 15.62
N ILE A 155 1.13 -4.25 14.93
CA ILE A 155 1.14 -4.36 13.47
C ILE A 155 -0.23 -3.93 12.95
N THR A 156 -0.24 -2.85 12.19
CA THR A 156 -1.42 -2.38 11.46
C THR A 156 -1.30 -2.72 9.99
N ALA A 157 -2.40 -2.75 9.27
CA ALA A 157 -2.42 -2.96 7.83
C ALA A 157 -3.58 -2.23 7.18
N GLU A 158 -3.44 -1.94 5.91
CA GLU A 158 -4.53 -1.43 5.08
C GLU A 158 -4.69 -2.27 3.82
N THR A 159 -5.91 -2.33 3.32
CA THR A 159 -6.21 -2.74 1.95
C THR A 159 -6.71 -1.53 1.17
N CYS A 160 -7.04 -1.71 -0.10
CA CYS A 160 -7.49 -0.61 -0.95
C CYS A 160 -8.86 -0.89 -1.56
N SER A 161 -9.58 0.19 -1.88
CA SER A 161 -10.88 0.08 -2.54
C SER A 161 -10.83 -0.72 -3.84
N HIS A 162 -9.73 -0.66 -4.58
CA HIS A 162 -9.55 -1.42 -5.80
C HIS A 162 -9.34 -2.93 -5.54
N TYR A 163 -8.65 -3.36 -4.47
CA TYR A 163 -8.55 -4.77 -4.09
C TYR A 163 -9.87 -5.36 -3.56
N LEU A 164 -10.78 -4.51 -3.13
CA LEU A 164 -12.10 -4.91 -2.65
C LEU A 164 -13.19 -4.90 -3.73
N SER A 165 -12.84 -4.52 -4.99
CA SER A 165 -13.83 -4.29 -6.04
C SER A 165 -13.42 -4.76 -7.44
N MET A 166 -12.14 -4.86 -7.72
CA MET A 166 -11.58 -5.18 -9.04
C MET A 166 -10.80 -6.48 -8.98
N THR A 167 -10.68 -7.16 -10.11
CA THR A 167 -10.07 -8.48 -10.23
C THR A 167 -8.94 -8.52 -11.25
N ASP A 168 -8.18 -9.60 -11.26
CA ASP A 168 -7.20 -9.92 -12.30
C ASP A 168 -7.82 -9.96 -13.71
N GLN A 169 -9.11 -10.36 -13.80
CA GLN A 169 -9.84 -10.36 -15.07
C GLN A 169 -10.06 -8.93 -15.61
N ASP A 170 -10.15 -7.94 -14.73
CA ASP A 170 -10.23 -6.53 -15.14
C ASP A 170 -8.90 -6.06 -15.75
N VAL A 171 -7.76 -6.53 -15.20
CA VAL A 171 -6.44 -6.27 -15.80
C VAL A 171 -6.35 -6.88 -17.20
N LEU A 172 -6.73 -8.16 -17.33
CA LEU A 172 -6.66 -8.90 -18.61
C LEU A 172 -7.55 -8.28 -19.69
N LYS A 173 -8.74 -7.82 -19.30
CA LYS A 173 -9.73 -7.26 -20.21
C LYS A 173 -9.49 -5.80 -20.58
N ASN A 174 -9.12 -4.98 -19.60
CA ASN A 174 -9.12 -3.52 -19.72
C ASN A 174 -7.70 -2.92 -19.70
N GLY A 175 -6.69 -3.72 -19.34
CA GLY A 175 -5.29 -3.35 -19.50
C GLY A 175 -4.79 -2.27 -18.54
N PRO A 176 -4.15 -1.22 -19.07
CA PRO A 176 -3.25 -0.35 -18.31
C PRO A 176 -3.91 0.40 -17.14
N MET A 177 -5.19 0.73 -17.22
CA MET A 177 -5.90 1.47 -16.16
C MET A 177 -6.03 0.65 -14.87
N PHE A 178 -5.94 -0.69 -14.96
CA PHE A 178 -6.07 -1.62 -13.85
C PHE A 178 -4.72 -2.15 -13.33
N LYS A 179 -3.60 -1.68 -13.90
CA LYS A 179 -2.26 -2.06 -13.43
C LYS A 179 -1.96 -1.35 -12.11
N CYS A 180 -1.68 -2.16 -11.07
CA CYS A 180 -1.15 -1.72 -9.77
C CYS A 180 -0.19 -2.77 -9.22
N ALA A 181 0.52 -2.45 -8.15
CA ALA A 181 1.46 -3.33 -7.47
C ALA A 181 1.27 -3.20 -5.94
N PRO A 182 0.94 -4.31 -5.24
CA PRO A 182 0.64 -5.66 -5.74
C PRO A 182 -0.47 -5.68 -6.79
N PRO A 183 -0.52 -6.69 -7.69
CA PRO A 183 -1.57 -6.74 -8.71
C PRO A 183 -2.93 -7.11 -8.12
N LEU A 184 -3.99 -6.79 -8.87
CA LEU A 184 -5.35 -7.27 -8.58
C LEU A 184 -5.38 -8.79 -8.57
N ARG A 185 -6.22 -9.36 -7.71
CA ARG A 185 -6.33 -10.80 -7.48
C ARG A 185 -7.64 -11.37 -8.03
N SER A 186 -7.85 -12.67 -7.86
CA SER A 186 -9.07 -13.37 -8.29
C SER A 186 -10.31 -12.87 -7.53
N GLN A 187 -11.50 -13.10 -8.08
CA GLN A 187 -12.76 -12.77 -7.43
C GLN A 187 -12.90 -13.48 -6.06
N GLU A 188 -12.44 -14.73 -5.96
CA GLU A 188 -12.46 -15.48 -4.70
C GLU A 188 -11.62 -14.77 -3.62
N GLU A 189 -10.43 -14.26 -3.98
CA GLU A 189 -9.59 -13.53 -3.04
C GLU A 189 -10.20 -12.19 -2.66
N VAL A 190 -10.83 -11.47 -3.59
CA VAL A 190 -11.60 -10.25 -3.30
C VAL A 190 -12.69 -10.52 -2.28
N ASP A 191 -13.48 -11.58 -2.47
CA ASP A 191 -14.60 -11.92 -1.57
C ASP A 191 -14.09 -12.33 -0.17
N ARG A 192 -13.00 -13.08 -0.09
CA ARG A 192 -12.36 -13.44 1.18
C ARG A 192 -11.73 -12.24 1.90
N LEU A 193 -11.21 -11.28 1.15
CA LEU A 193 -10.54 -10.10 1.72
C LEU A 193 -11.52 -9.23 2.53
N TRP A 194 -12.80 -9.17 2.12
CA TRP A 194 -13.85 -8.46 2.84
C TRP A 194 -14.03 -8.95 4.28
N SER A 195 -13.81 -10.24 4.57
CA SER A 195 -13.92 -10.76 5.94
C SER A 195 -12.91 -10.10 6.91
N TYR A 196 -11.73 -9.70 6.42
CA TYR A 196 -10.71 -9.01 7.21
C TYR A 196 -10.98 -7.50 7.39
N VAL A 197 -11.84 -6.94 6.54
CA VAL A 197 -12.41 -5.61 6.78
C VAL A 197 -13.46 -5.69 7.89
N GLU A 198 -14.36 -6.68 7.84
CA GLU A 198 -15.45 -6.86 8.78
C GLU A 198 -14.97 -7.20 10.19
N ASP A 199 -13.98 -8.08 10.32
CA ASP A 199 -13.43 -8.48 11.62
C ASP A 199 -12.45 -7.46 12.22
N GLY A 200 -12.07 -6.47 11.42
CA GLY A 200 -11.24 -5.36 11.84
C GLY A 200 -9.75 -5.61 11.86
N THR A 201 -9.27 -6.65 11.19
CA THR A 201 -7.83 -6.89 10.94
C THR A 201 -7.21 -5.70 10.23
N PHE A 202 -7.88 -5.15 9.21
CA PHE A 202 -7.43 -3.92 8.56
C PHE A 202 -7.70 -2.69 9.40
N SER A 203 -6.67 -1.90 9.58
CA SER A 203 -6.71 -0.58 10.20
C SER A 203 -7.13 0.50 9.21
N GLY A 204 -7.28 0.18 7.94
CA GLY A 204 -7.70 1.13 6.92
C GLY A 204 -8.15 0.49 5.61
N ILE A 205 -9.06 1.20 4.92
CA ILE A 205 -9.28 1.08 3.48
C ILE A 205 -8.73 2.34 2.86
N ALA A 206 -7.59 2.23 2.19
CA ALA A 206 -6.88 3.34 1.57
C ALA A 206 -7.24 3.49 0.09
N SER A 207 -6.82 4.59 -0.49
CA SER A 207 -6.94 4.80 -1.93
C SER A 207 -5.71 4.32 -2.70
N ASP A 208 -4.56 4.30 -2.05
CA ASP A 208 -3.25 4.18 -2.71
C ASP A 208 -3.20 4.99 -4.01
N HIS A 209 -3.66 6.26 -3.92
CA HIS A 209 -3.83 7.14 -5.07
C HIS A 209 -2.50 7.40 -5.77
N SER A 210 -2.31 6.77 -6.90
CA SER A 210 -1.10 6.86 -7.72
C SER A 210 -1.46 7.32 -9.13
N PRO A 211 -1.71 8.63 -9.31
CA PRO A 211 -2.10 9.20 -10.60
C PRO A 211 -0.88 9.34 -11.52
N CYS A 212 -1.13 9.22 -12.80
CA CYS A 212 -0.18 9.56 -13.85
C CYS A 212 -0.89 10.21 -15.02
N SER A 213 -0.15 10.72 -15.97
CA SER A 213 -0.74 11.22 -17.22
C SER A 213 -1.28 10.05 -18.05
N TYR A 214 -2.22 10.37 -18.94
CA TYR A 214 -2.79 9.36 -19.85
C TYR A 214 -1.69 8.68 -20.70
N ASP A 215 -0.71 9.45 -21.11
CA ASP A 215 0.41 8.97 -21.93
C ASP A 215 1.31 7.96 -21.21
N GLU A 216 1.49 8.09 -19.91
CA GLU A 216 2.25 7.10 -19.10
C GLU A 216 1.51 5.75 -18.99
N LYS A 217 0.20 5.76 -19.22
CA LYS A 217 -0.63 4.54 -19.29
C LYS A 217 -0.72 3.96 -20.69
N TYR A 218 -0.90 4.81 -21.70
CA TYR A 218 -1.27 4.38 -23.05
C TYR A 218 -0.23 4.69 -24.12
N ASN A 219 0.78 5.51 -23.80
CA ASN A 219 1.82 5.95 -24.76
C ASN A 219 1.26 6.57 -26.05
N GLU A 220 0.15 7.32 -25.94
CA GLU A 220 -0.60 7.85 -27.11
C GLU A 220 0.10 9.01 -27.81
N ILE A 221 0.83 9.87 -27.07
CA ILE A 221 1.59 10.98 -27.68
C ILE A 221 2.59 10.45 -28.71
N LEU A 222 3.15 9.28 -28.49
CA LEU A 222 4.09 8.65 -29.41
C LEU A 222 3.40 7.82 -30.48
N GLY A 223 2.05 7.65 -30.42
CA GLY A 223 1.28 6.85 -31.36
C GLY A 223 1.69 5.36 -31.38
N THR A 224 2.33 4.89 -30.32
CA THR A 224 2.85 3.53 -30.23
C THR A 224 1.93 2.65 -29.39
N LYS A 225 1.70 1.44 -29.87
CA LYS A 225 1.03 0.39 -29.11
C LYS A 225 1.91 0.01 -27.90
N ILE A 226 1.29 -0.31 -26.77
CA ILE A 226 1.99 -0.90 -25.63
C ILE A 226 2.53 -2.26 -26.09
N GLU A 227 3.85 -2.35 -26.27
CA GLU A 227 4.54 -3.59 -26.67
C GLU A 227 5.01 -4.36 -25.43
N ASN A 228 5.25 -3.66 -24.34
CA ASN A 228 5.74 -4.22 -23.09
C ASN A 228 4.95 -3.65 -21.91
N VAL A 229 4.08 -4.46 -21.32
CA VAL A 229 3.24 -4.03 -20.20
C VAL A 229 4.03 -3.73 -18.91
N PHE A 230 5.28 -4.21 -18.82
CA PHE A 230 6.13 -3.91 -17.67
C PHE A 230 6.57 -2.45 -17.62
N ASP A 231 6.62 -1.76 -18.75
CA ASP A 231 7.02 -0.36 -18.84
C ASP A 231 5.86 0.62 -18.58
N VAL A 232 4.63 0.12 -18.49
CA VAL A 232 3.44 0.91 -18.19
C VAL A 232 3.44 1.32 -16.73
N TRP A 233 3.08 2.57 -16.43
CA TRP A 233 2.90 3.05 -15.05
C TRP A 233 1.95 2.15 -14.25
N GLY A 234 2.39 1.70 -13.07
CA GLY A 234 1.59 0.92 -12.11
C GLY A 234 1.00 1.84 -11.04
N GLY A 235 -0.30 2.01 -11.05
CA GLY A 235 -1.02 2.81 -10.05
C GLY A 235 -2.44 3.12 -10.49
N ILE A 236 -3.36 3.25 -9.54
CA ILE A 236 -4.78 3.53 -9.76
C ILE A 236 -5.14 4.83 -9.04
N SER A 237 -5.92 5.70 -9.72
CA SER A 237 -6.43 6.93 -9.13
C SER A 237 -7.69 6.64 -8.29
N GLY A 238 -7.55 6.56 -6.97
CA GLY A 238 -8.60 6.07 -6.05
C GLY A 238 -9.26 7.11 -5.14
N ILE A 239 -8.71 8.34 -4.98
CA ILE A 239 -9.23 9.30 -3.99
C ILE A 239 -10.69 9.67 -4.26
N GLN A 240 -11.03 10.00 -5.48
CA GLN A 240 -12.38 10.50 -5.82
C GLN A 240 -13.46 9.44 -5.64
N SER A 241 -13.17 8.17 -5.94
CA SER A 241 -14.16 7.09 -6.01
C SER A 241 -14.10 6.10 -4.84
N GLY A 242 -13.04 6.15 -4.03
CA GLY A 242 -12.76 5.12 -3.02
C GLY A 242 -13.89 4.92 -2.01
N VAL A 243 -14.50 6.00 -1.51
CA VAL A 243 -15.62 5.92 -0.56
C VAL A 243 -16.86 5.31 -1.21
N GLN A 244 -17.23 5.80 -2.40
CA GLN A 244 -18.41 5.35 -3.12
C GLN A 244 -18.29 3.86 -3.52
N VAL A 245 -17.13 3.47 -4.03
CA VAL A 245 -16.85 2.09 -4.41
C VAL A 245 -16.90 1.18 -3.19
N SER A 246 -16.20 1.54 -2.10
CA SER A 246 -16.21 0.74 -0.87
C SER A 246 -17.60 0.60 -0.27
N PHE A 247 -18.40 1.68 -0.31
CA PHE A 247 -19.79 1.63 0.18
C PHE A 247 -20.66 0.72 -0.69
N TYR A 248 -20.56 0.83 -2.01
CA TYR A 248 -21.36 0.01 -2.92
C TYR A 248 -20.96 -1.47 -2.82
N GLU A 249 -19.69 -1.79 -2.89
CA GLU A 249 -19.19 -3.17 -2.82
C GLU A 249 -19.42 -3.82 -1.45
N GLY A 250 -19.21 -3.05 -0.37
CA GLY A 250 -19.41 -3.54 0.99
C GLY A 250 -20.87 -3.54 1.41
N CYS A 251 -21.47 -2.35 1.52
CA CYS A 251 -22.79 -2.23 2.13
C CYS A 251 -23.93 -2.68 1.21
N VAL A 252 -23.87 -2.33 -0.08
CA VAL A 252 -24.98 -2.64 -1.00
C VAL A 252 -24.90 -4.09 -1.50
N LYS A 253 -23.72 -4.56 -1.92
CA LYS A 253 -23.60 -5.91 -2.48
C LYS A 253 -23.42 -7.00 -1.41
N ARG A 254 -22.69 -6.73 -0.33
CA ARG A 254 -22.29 -7.73 0.70
C ARG A 254 -22.99 -7.57 2.03
N ASN A 255 -23.86 -6.55 2.19
CA ASN A 255 -24.54 -6.21 3.45
C ASN A 255 -23.58 -5.93 4.63
N VAL A 256 -22.36 -5.48 4.36
CA VAL A 256 -21.44 -5.00 5.39
C VAL A 256 -22.07 -3.81 6.10
N CYS A 257 -22.03 -3.80 7.43
CA CYS A 257 -22.59 -2.70 8.21
C CYS A 257 -21.85 -1.39 7.87
N PRO A 258 -22.56 -0.28 7.60
CA PRO A 258 -21.93 1.00 7.30
C PRO A 258 -20.96 1.49 8.38
N THR A 259 -21.18 1.11 9.65
CA THR A 259 -20.27 1.43 10.75
C THR A 259 -18.91 0.75 10.63
N VAL A 260 -18.84 -0.42 10.01
CA VAL A 260 -17.56 -1.11 9.70
C VAL A 260 -16.76 -0.27 8.72
N LEU A 261 -17.39 0.23 7.65
CA LEU A 261 -16.72 1.12 6.71
C LEU A 261 -16.30 2.45 7.34
N ALA A 262 -17.18 3.08 8.14
CA ALA A 262 -16.83 4.30 8.85
C ALA A 262 -15.62 4.09 9.78
N ASN A 263 -15.57 2.96 10.46
CA ASN A 263 -14.40 2.59 11.26
C ASN A 263 -13.14 2.39 10.39
N ALA A 264 -13.24 1.61 9.32
CA ALA A 264 -12.10 1.28 8.46
C ALA A 264 -11.59 2.48 7.63
N MET A 265 -12.44 3.47 7.32
CA MET A 265 -12.06 4.62 6.49
C MET A 265 -11.79 5.90 7.28
N ALA A 266 -12.12 5.94 8.58
CA ALA A 266 -11.94 7.16 9.39
C ALA A 266 -11.32 6.87 10.76
N LYS A 267 -12.01 6.12 11.65
CA LYS A 267 -11.58 5.94 13.03
C LYS A 267 -10.26 5.17 13.15
N LYS A 268 -10.20 3.99 12.59
CA LYS A 268 -9.03 3.11 12.70
C LYS A 268 -7.76 3.70 12.07
N PRO A 269 -7.79 4.32 10.88
CA PRO A 269 -6.63 5.06 10.38
C PRO A 269 -6.18 6.17 11.34
N ALA A 270 -7.12 6.91 11.93
CA ALA A 270 -6.79 7.94 12.89
C ALA A 270 -6.15 7.39 14.18
N GLU A 271 -6.59 6.22 14.65
CA GLU A 271 -5.98 5.50 15.78
C GLU A 271 -4.59 4.99 15.42
N ALA A 272 -4.45 4.34 14.26
CA ALA A 272 -3.19 3.76 13.78
C ALA A 272 -2.07 4.79 13.65
N PHE A 273 -2.41 6.02 13.24
CA PHE A 273 -1.44 7.09 13.00
C PHE A 273 -1.44 8.17 14.09
N GLY A 274 -2.06 7.91 15.26
CA GLY A 274 -1.97 8.78 16.43
C GLY A 274 -2.69 10.12 16.33
N ILE A 275 -3.65 10.27 15.42
CA ILE A 275 -4.42 11.50 15.22
C ILE A 275 -5.88 11.39 15.70
N TYR A 276 -6.25 10.25 16.28
CA TYR A 276 -7.60 10.05 16.82
C TYR A 276 -7.91 11.09 17.93
N GLY A 277 -9.12 11.62 17.90
CA GLY A 277 -9.52 12.72 18.78
C GLY A 277 -9.40 14.10 18.12
N LYS A 278 -8.47 14.26 17.16
CA LYS A 278 -8.47 15.41 16.24
C LYS A 278 -9.20 15.06 14.93
N LYS A 279 -9.09 13.81 14.50
CA LYS A 279 -9.72 13.24 13.30
C LYS A 279 -10.30 11.85 13.61
N GLY A 280 -11.07 11.29 12.68
CA GLY A 280 -11.56 9.92 12.75
C GLY A 280 -12.93 9.76 13.37
N ASP A 281 -13.56 10.86 13.83
CA ASP A 281 -14.87 10.82 14.47
C ASP A 281 -15.62 12.14 14.25
N ILE A 282 -16.96 12.08 14.29
CA ILE A 282 -17.82 13.25 14.32
C ILE A 282 -18.28 13.46 15.77
N ARG A 283 -17.89 14.58 16.36
CA ARG A 283 -18.22 14.94 17.74
C ARG A 283 -19.06 16.20 17.77
N VAL A 284 -19.98 16.24 18.72
CA VAL A 284 -20.80 17.44 19.06
C VAL A 284 -20.00 18.32 19.99
#